data_7c08097d8955ac3f105c7897c733f919
#
_entry.id   7c08097d8955ac3f105c7897c733f919
#
_cell.length_a   1.000
_cell.length_b   1.000
_cell.length_c   1.000
_cell.angle_alpha   90.00
_cell.angle_beta   90.00
_cell.angle_gamma   90.00
#
_symmetry.space_group_name_H-M   'P 1'
#
loop_
_entity.id
_entity.type
_entity.pdbx_description
1 polymer ?
#
loop_
_entity_poly.entity_id
_entity_poly.type
_entity_poly.pdbx_seq_one_letter_code
_entity_poly.pdbx_strand_id
1 'polypeptide(L)'
;MRQTVSNNARNGKPARRVLFYSHDTFGLGHLRRSRALAAALMDGDEDASAIILTGSPVAGRFTFPKGVDHIRLPGVTKLVDGSYVAQSLHLDIDQVTSLRANLIRTALEEYTPDLLIVDKEPTGFRGELLPGLDWLRENGTTKVVLGLRDVLDEPDVLAAEWERKGAVEAAEKYYDEIWVYGMHDVYDPTKGLPLSQAAHDRMHWTGYLRREAPEETPPAEEPYVLITPGGGGDGAAMVSLVLDAYEQDPDLTPNAKLIYGPFLSGDVREAFDARVAKLGGRVTALGFDSRIEQLYVGAEGVVCMGGYNTFCEVLSFDKRAVIVPRTVPRLEQWIRASRAEELGLVRMLDETRDGMTPQAMIAAIRNLPHQNKPSQAGANGLLDGLDVVVERGRALMDGAA
;
A
#
# COMPACT_ATOMS: atom_id res chain seq x y z
N MET A 1 28.31 -10.23 -30.95
CA MET A 1 29.02 -11.01 -29.88
C MET A 1 28.34 -10.69 -28.58
N ARG A 2 27.39 -11.51 -28.12
CA ARG A 2 26.77 -11.37 -26.80
C ARG A 2 27.77 -11.94 -25.80
N GLN A 3 28.34 -11.07 -24.96
CA GLN A 3 29.03 -11.55 -23.77
C GLN A 3 28.01 -12.19 -22.86
N THR A 4 28.13 -13.48 -22.67
CA THR A 4 27.45 -14.22 -21.59
C THR A 4 27.89 -13.58 -20.27
N VAL A 5 26.95 -12.87 -19.62
CA VAL A 5 27.12 -12.39 -18.24
C VAL A 5 27.38 -13.63 -17.40
N SER A 6 28.54 -13.70 -16.78
CA SER A 6 28.92 -14.81 -15.90
C SER A 6 27.92 -14.87 -14.76
N ASN A 7 27.23 -15.97 -14.60
CA ASN A 7 26.47 -16.33 -13.40
C ASN A 7 27.45 -16.27 -12.21
N ASN A 8 27.42 -15.20 -11.44
CA ASN A 8 28.17 -15.10 -10.18
C ASN A 8 27.43 -15.94 -9.11
N ALA A 9 27.52 -17.24 -9.25
CA ALA A 9 27.06 -18.17 -8.21
C ALA A 9 28.13 -18.23 -7.10
N ARG A 10 27.93 -17.52 -6.00
CA ARG A 10 28.58 -17.86 -4.72
C ARG A 10 27.79 -19.06 -4.14
N ASN A 11 28.45 -20.16 -3.90
CA ASN A 11 27.89 -21.43 -3.41
C ASN A 11 27.12 -22.32 -4.41
N GLY A 12 27.26 -22.13 -5.71
CA GLY A 12 26.74 -23.08 -6.71
C GLY A 12 25.22 -23.02 -6.99
N LYS A 13 24.48 -22.08 -6.39
CA LYS A 13 23.09 -21.75 -6.75
C LYS A 13 23.03 -20.53 -7.67
N PRO A 14 22.16 -20.51 -8.69
CA PRO A 14 21.96 -19.32 -9.50
C PRO A 14 21.42 -18.18 -8.63
N ALA A 15 21.91 -16.95 -8.86
CA ALA A 15 21.40 -15.75 -8.20
C ALA A 15 19.95 -15.53 -8.60
N ARG A 16 19.03 -15.36 -7.62
CA ARG A 16 17.63 -15.08 -7.87
C ARG A 16 17.42 -13.61 -8.21
N ARG A 17 16.64 -13.33 -9.23
CA ARG A 17 16.33 -11.97 -9.71
C ARG A 17 14.83 -11.73 -9.69
N VAL A 18 14.41 -10.70 -8.97
CA VAL A 18 13.00 -10.32 -8.87
C VAL A 18 12.79 -8.92 -9.44
N LEU A 19 11.79 -8.74 -10.27
CA LEU A 19 11.40 -7.44 -10.78
C LEU A 19 10.01 -7.09 -10.27
N PHE A 20 9.84 -5.89 -9.75
CA PHE A 20 8.56 -5.36 -9.30
C PHE A 20 8.09 -4.26 -10.24
N TYR A 21 6.82 -4.33 -10.63
CA TYR A 21 6.13 -3.19 -11.22
C TYR A 21 5.23 -2.56 -10.16
N SER A 22 5.59 -1.36 -9.69
CA SER A 22 4.85 -0.58 -8.73
C SER A 22 3.99 0.46 -9.44
N HIS A 23 2.66 0.29 -9.39
CA HIS A 23 1.69 1.14 -10.08
C HIS A 23 1.54 2.51 -9.41
N ASP A 24 2.60 3.32 -9.43
CA ASP A 24 2.63 4.63 -8.77
C ASP A 24 2.17 5.74 -9.74
N THR A 25 0.87 6.04 -9.72
CA THR A 25 0.31 7.24 -10.38
C THR A 25 -0.04 8.31 -9.38
N PHE A 26 -0.28 7.94 -8.12
CA PHE A 26 -0.62 8.86 -7.03
C PHE A 26 -0.38 8.19 -5.66
N GLY A 27 0.28 8.90 -4.74
CA GLY A 27 0.55 8.43 -3.38
C GLY A 27 1.80 7.55 -3.23
N LEU A 28 2.00 7.01 -2.04
CA LEU A 28 3.18 6.22 -1.65
C LEU A 28 2.86 4.73 -1.43
N GLY A 29 1.59 4.36 -1.55
CA GLY A 29 1.09 3.06 -1.12
C GLY A 29 1.70 1.88 -1.88
N HIS A 30 1.84 2.02 -3.19
CA HIS A 30 2.38 0.98 -4.06
C HIS A 30 3.88 0.79 -3.83
N LEU A 31 4.66 1.87 -3.82
CA LEU A 31 6.10 1.82 -3.57
C LEU A 31 6.42 1.24 -2.18
N ARG A 32 5.71 1.68 -1.12
CA ARG A 32 5.90 1.13 0.24
C ARG A 32 5.62 -0.37 0.31
N ARG A 33 4.60 -0.84 -0.41
CA ARG A 33 4.29 -2.26 -0.50
C ARG A 33 5.36 -3.03 -1.26
N SER A 34 5.74 -2.58 -2.45
CA SER A 34 6.80 -3.22 -3.25
C SER A 34 8.12 -3.28 -2.49
N ARG A 35 8.47 -2.24 -1.74
CA ARG A 35 9.68 -2.25 -0.88
C ARG A 35 9.59 -3.29 0.24
N ALA A 36 8.43 -3.45 0.89
CA ALA A 36 8.26 -4.44 1.95
C ALA A 36 8.36 -5.86 1.40
N LEU A 37 7.76 -6.13 0.24
CA LEU A 37 7.85 -7.42 -0.45
C LEU A 37 9.29 -7.70 -0.90
N ALA A 38 9.96 -6.71 -1.49
CA ALA A 38 11.36 -6.84 -1.91
C ALA A 38 12.29 -7.11 -0.71
N ALA A 39 12.10 -6.39 0.41
CA ALA A 39 12.86 -6.62 1.62
C ALA A 39 12.72 -8.07 2.11
N ALA A 40 11.50 -8.58 2.20
CA ALA A 40 11.22 -9.94 2.66
C ALA A 40 11.79 -11.02 1.72
N LEU A 41 11.67 -10.83 0.39
CA LEU A 41 12.20 -11.78 -0.58
C LEU A 41 13.74 -11.83 -0.63
N MET A 42 14.40 -10.71 -0.35
CA MET A 42 15.88 -10.60 -0.31
C MET A 42 16.44 -11.03 1.04
N ASP A 43 15.63 -11.11 2.10
CA ASP A 43 16.10 -11.48 3.42
C ASP A 43 16.65 -12.91 3.46
N GLY A 44 17.87 -13.04 4.01
CA GLY A 44 18.57 -14.33 4.12
C GLY A 44 19.11 -14.91 2.80
N ASP A 45 19.04 -14.17 1.66
CA ASP A 45 19.61 -14.57 0.38
C ASP A 45 20.57 -13.49 -0.15
N GLU A 46 21.87 -13.67 0.16
CA GLU A 46 22.89 -12.67 -0.20
C GLU A 46 23.15 -12.54 -1.71
N ASP A 47 22.77 -13.54 -2.50
CA ASP A 47 22.96 -13.56 -3.94
C ASP A 47 21.70 -13.10 -4.70
N ALA A 48 20.56 -12.93 -4.01
CA ALA A 48 19.32 -12.41 -4.61
C ALA A 48 19.41 -10.90 -4.87
N SER A 49 18.74 -10.46 -5.92
CA SER A 49 18.60 -9.05 -6.24
C SER A 49 17.19 -8.71 -6.74
N ALA A 50 16.78 -7.47 -6.50
CA ALA A 50 15.48 -6.99 -6.96
C ALA A 50 15.58 -5.59 -7.59
N ILE A 51 14.77 -5.34 -8.60
CA ILE A 51 14.56 -4.01 -9.19
C ILE A 51 13.10 -3.63 -9.04
N ILE A 52 12.83 -2.41 -8.54
CA ILE A 52 11.48 -1.86 -8.45
C ILE A 52 11.30 -0.80 -9.54
N LEU A 53 10.44 -1.08 -10.53
CA LEU A 53 10.00 -0.09 -11.50
C LEU A 53 8.89 0.77 -10.87
N THR A 54 9.10 2.08 -10.77
CA THR A 54 8.17 2.98 -10.07
C THR A 54 8.02 4.32 -10.77
N GLY A 55 6.81 4.86 -10.83
CA GLY A 55 6.55 6.23 -11.28
C GLY A 55 6.63 7.26 -10.15
N SER A 56 6.91 6.86 -8.90
CA SER A 56 6.88 7.73 -7.74
C SER A 56 7.97 8.83 -7.79
N PRO A 57 7.61 10.11 -7.67
CA PRO A 57 8.59 11.21 -7.68
C PRO A 57 9.47 11.25 -6.43
N VAL A 58 9.07 10.53 -5.39
CA VAL A 58 9.76 10.53 -4.09
C VAL A 58 10.51 9.22 -3.81
N ALA A 59 10.66 8.35 -4.80
CA ALA A 59 11.36 7.08 -4.63
C ALA A 59 12.78 7.26 -4.05
N GLY A 60 13.52 8.26 -4.52
CA GLY A 60 14.87 8.57 -4.03
C GLY A 60 14.97 9.09 -2.59
N ARG A 61 13.84 9.29 -1.90
CA ARG A 61 13.81 9.67 -0.47
C ARG A 61 13.76 8.46 0.47
N PHE A 62 13.57 7.27 -0.08
CA PHE A 62 13.52 6.03 0.69
C PHE A 62 14.86 5.32 0.64
N THR A 63 15.26 4.76 1.77
CA THR A 63 16.34 3.77 1.81
C THR A 63 15.81 2.43 1.30
N PHE A 64 16.52 1.82 0.37
CA PHE A 64 16.20 0.48 -0.10
C PHE A 64 17.02 -0.58 0.65
N PRO A 65 16.46 -1.79 0.85
CA PRO A 65 17.21 -2.91 1.45
C PRO A 65 18.45 -3.29 0.61
N LYS A 66 19.37 -4.00 1.22
CA LYS A 66 20.53 -4.58 0.49
C LYS A 66 20.02 -5.49 -0.63
N GLY A 67 20.61 -5.41 -1.81
CA GLY A 67 20.20 -6.16 -2.98
C GLY A 67 19.00 -5.59 -3.74
N VAL A 68 18.42 -4.48 -3.29
CA VAL A 68 17.27 -3.83 -3.95
C VAL A 68 17.65 -2.48 -4.51
N ASP A 69 17.36 -2.26 -5.79
CA ASP A 69 17.48 -0.97 -6.47
C ASP A 69 16.17 -0.60 -7.15
N HIS A 70 16.08 0.59 -7.75
CA HIS A 70 14.88 1.04 -8.43
C HIS A 70 15.16 1.79 -9.72
N ILE A 71 14.23 1.69 -10.65
CA ILE A 71 14.21 2.48 -11.89
C ILE A 71 12.99 3.39 -11.83
N ARG A 72 13.21 4.70 -11.86
CA ARG A 72 12.12 5.67 -11.93
C ARG A 72 11.65 5.85 -13.36
N LEU A 73 10.42 5.42 -13.63
CA LEU A 73 9.71 5.70 -14.87
C LEU A 73 9.26 7.17 -14.93
N PRO A 74 9.13 7.77 -16.13
CA PRO A 74 8.54 9.10 -16.27
C PRO A 74 7.19 9.20 -15.54
N GLY A 75 7.05 10.22 -14.68
CA GLY A 75 5.87 10.41 -13.86
C GLY A 75 4.65 10.84 -14.67
N VAL A 76 3.46 10.42 -14.22
CA VAL A 76 2.17 10.84 -14.75
C VAL A 76 1.30 11.40 -13.63
N THR A 77 0.45 12.36 -13.94
CA THR A 77 -0.48 12.97 -12.98
C THR A 77 -1.91 12.81 -13.48
N LYS A 78 -2.80 12.36 -12.58
CA LYS A 78 -4.24 12.31 -12.85
C LYS A 78 -4.85 13.67 -12.58
N LEU A 79 -5.57 14.22 -13.55
CA LEU A 79 -6.30 15.48 -13.42
C LEU A 79 -7.68 15.26 -12.76
N VAL A 80 -8.34 16.37 -12.40
CA VAL A 80 -9.67 16.36 -11.75
C VAL A 80 -10.75 15.73 -12.65
N ASP A 81 -10.64 15.91 -13.96
CA ASP A 81 -11.54 15.33 -14.97
C ASP A 81 -11.29 13.83 -15.21
N GLY A 82 -10.32 13.23 -14.52
CA GLY A 82 -9.94 11.82 -14.65
C GLY A 82 -8.93 11.52 -15.76
N SER A 83 -8.58 12.49 -16.61
CA SER A 83 -7.55 12.37 -17.63
C SER A 83 -6.15 12.32 -17.00
N TYR A 84 -5.14 11.92 -17.79
CA TYR A 84 -3.76 11.86 -17.35
C TYR A 84 -2.86 12.75 -18.23
N VAL A 85 -1.89 13.37 -17.60
CA VAL A 85 -0.85 14.17 -18.25
C VAL A 85 0.53 13.76 -17.77
N ALA A 86 1.55 14.06 -18.55
CA ALA A 86 2.94 13.94 -18.12
C ALA A 86 3.20 14.87 -16.93
N GLN A 87 3.87 14.36 -15.88
CA GLN A 87 4.13 15.14 -14.67
C GLN A 87 5.14 16.26 -14.90
N SER A 88 6.19 16.00 -15.67
CA SER A 88 7.31 16.94 -15.85
C SER A 88 7.80 17.06 -17.29
N LEU A 89 7.46 16.12 -18.15
CA LEU A 89 7.91 16.12 -19.54
C LEU A 89 6.93 16.91 -20.42
N HIS A 90 7.45 17.60 -21.41
CA HIS A 90 6.66 18.25 -22.47
C HIS A 90 6.31 17.26 -23.57
N LEU A 91 5.68 16.14 -23.21
CA LEU A 91 5.22 15.07 -24.08
C LEU A 91 3.73 14.84 -23.86
N ASP A 92 3.03 14.42 -24.90
CA ASP A 92 1.66 13.94 -24.71
C ASP A 92 1.64 12.60 -23.96
N ILE A 93 0.46 12.23 -23.46
CA ILE A 93 0.32 11.06 -22.59
C ILE A 93 0.62 9.75 -23.32
N ASP A 94 0.38 9.67 -24.63
CA ASP A 94 0.63 8.47 -25.43
C ASP A 94 2.12 8.30 -25.68
N GLN A 95 2.85 9.39 -25.92
CA GLN A 95 4.32 9.39 -26.01
C GLN A 95 4.96 8.96 -24.69
N VAL A 96 4.46 9.47 -23.54
CA VAL A 96 4.93 9.07 -22.22
C VAL A 96 4.65 7.59 -21.96
N THR A 97 3.44 7.11 -22.28
CA THR A 97 3.07 5.69 -22.11
C THR A 97 3.96 4.79 -22.95
N SER A 98 4.21 5.15 -24.22
CA SER A 98 5.11 4.41 -25.12
C SER A 98 6.55 4.38 -24.60
N LEU A 99 7.07 5.51 -24.12
CA LEU A 99 8.42 5.57 -23.53
C LEU A 99 8.51 4.66 -22.29
N ARG A 100 7.51 4.70 -21.39
CA ARG A 100 7.45 3.85 -20.20
C ARG A 100 7.38 2.37 -20.57
N ALA A 101 6.54 1.99 -21.55
CA ALA A 101 6.42 0.62 -22.03
C ALA A 101 7.77 0.08 -22.57
N ASN A 102 8.50 0.88 -23.34
CA ASN A 102 9.81 0.50 -23.84
C ASN A 102 10.85 0.35 -22.72
N LEU A 103 10.85 1.25 -21.71
CA LEU A 103 11.74 1.12 -20.55
C LEU A 103 11.45 -0.13 -19.73
N ILE A 104 10.17 -0.45 -19.51
CA ILE A 104 9.75 -1.67 -18.82
C ILE A 104 10.21 -2.91 -19.58
N ARG A 105 9.93 -2.95 -20.89
CA ARG A 105 10.33 -4.06 -21.75
C ARG A 105 11.85 -4.26 -21.75
N THR A 106 12.62 -3.19 -21.91
CA THR A 106 14.10 -3.25 -21.86
C THR A 106 14.59 -3.76 -20.50
N ALA A 107 13.97 -3.33 -19.38
CA ALA A 107 14.32 -3.84 -18.08
C ALA A 107 14.05 -5.35 -17.96
N LEU A 108 12.95 -5.86 -18.49
CA LEU A 108 12.64 -7.28 -18.53
C LEU A 108 13.65 -8.06 -19.40
N GLU A 109 13.99 -7.54 -20.58
CA GLU A 109 14.92 -8.16 -21.52
C GLU A 109 16.36 -8.26 -20.98
N GLU A 110 16.86 -7.19 -20.35
CA GLU A 110 18.25 -7.13 -19.89
C GLU A 110 18.43 -7.72 -18.50
N TYR A 111 17.47 -7.50 -17.60
CA TYR A 111 17.55 -8.03 -16.23
C TYR A 111 17.18 -9.51 -16.17
N THR A 112 16.33 -10.00 -17.10
CA THR A 112 15.85 -11.40 -17.17
C THR A 112 15.47 -11.93 -15.80
N PRO A 113 14.41 -11.39 -15.15
CA PRO A 113 14.03 -11.81 -13.81
C PRO A 113 13.49 -13.24 -13.79
N ASP A 114 13.71 -13.94 -12.67
CA ASP A 114 13.08 -15.24 -12.41
C ASP A 114 11.61 -15.07 -12.01
N LEU A 115 11.31 -13.92 -11.34
CA LEU A 115 9.97 -13.56 -10.86
C LEU A 115 9.66 -12.10 -11.17
N LEU A 116 8.51 -11.85 -11.82
CA LEU A 116 7.91 -10.53 -11.98
C LEU A 116 6.68 -10.42 -11.07
N ILE A 117 6.66 -9.44 -10.18
CA ILE A 117 5.50 -9.13 -9.33
C ILE A 117 4.89 -7.81 -9.78
N VAL A 118 3.65 -7.88 -10.27
CA VAL A 118 2.88 -6.72 -10.75
C VAL A 118 1.89 -6.29 -9.68
N ASP A 119 1.97 -5.03 -9.26
CA ASP A 119 1.12 -4.51 -8.21
C ASP A 119 -0.17 -3.90 -8.76
N LYS A 120 -1.29 -4.49 -8.43
CA LYS A 120 -2.68 -4.06 -8.62
C LYS A 120 -3.21 -4.07 -10.06
N GLU A 121 -2.50 -3.51 -11.03
CA GLU A 121 -3.02 -3.27 -12.39
C GLU A 121 -2.46 -4.29 -13.37
N PRO A 122 -3.25 -5.29 -13.81
CA PRO A 122 -2.75 -6.40 -14.64
C PRO A 122 -2.14 -5.96 -15.98
N THR A 123 -2.61 -4.86 -16.53
CA THR A 123 -2.08 -4.31 -17.80
C THR A 123 -1.09 -3.16 -17.57
N GLY A 124 -0.88 -2.75 -16.31
CA GLY A 124 -0.14 -1.55 -15.96
C GLY A 124 -0.91 -0.26 -16.30
N PHE A 125 -0.22 0.88 -16.20
CA PHE A 125 -0.79 2.16 -16.59
C PHE A 125 -1.05 2.20 -18.09
N ARG A 126 -2.33 2.35 -18.50
CA ARG A 126 -2.75 2.43 -19.92
C ARG A 126 -2.21 1.30 -20.82
N GLY A 127 -2.00 0.11 -20.26
CA GLY A 127 -1.51 -1.04 -21.01
C GLY A 127 0.00 -1.10 -21.21
N GLU A 128 0.79 -0.28 -20.52
CA GLU A 128 2.24 -0.20 -20.71
C GLU A 128 3.02 -1.48 -20.39
N LEU A 129 2.41 -2.40 -19.61
CA LEU A 129 3.00 -3.70 -19.32
C LEU A 129 2.85 -4.71 -20.46
N LEU A 130 1.81 -4.58 -21.29
CA LEU A 130 1.45 -5.59 -22.28
C LEU A 130 2.61 -5.98 -23.21
N PRO A 131 3.39 -5.04 -23.78
CA PRO A 131 4.52 -5.41 -24.66
C PRO A 131 5.61 -6.23 -23.94
N GLY A 132 5.82 -5.98 -22.64
CA GLY A 132 6.77 -6.73 -21.83
C GLY A 132 6.23 -8.11 -21.45
N LEU A 133 4.94 -8.21 -21.11
CA LEU A 133 4.27 -9.47 -20.78
C LEU A 133 4.19 -10.40 -22.00
N ASP A 134 3.89 -9.86 -23.19
CA ASP A 134 3.93 -10.65 -24.44
C ASP A 134 5.34 -11.18 -24.68
N TRP A 135 6.37 -10.33 -24.55
CA TRP A 135 7.75 -10.77 -24.71
C TRP A 135 8.15 -11.88 -23.73
N LEU A 136 7.73 -11.78 -22.45
CA LEU A 136 7.99 -12.82 -21.45
C LEU A 136 7.34 -14.15 -21.83
N ARG A 137 6.11 -14.14 -22.36
CA ARG A 137 5.42 -15.35 -22.81
C ARG A 137 6.08 -16.01 -24.02
N GLU A 138 6.68 -15.23 -24.91
CA GLU A 138 7.34 -15.71 -26.12
C GLU A 138 8.79 -16.18 -25.87
N ASN A 139 9.49 -15.56 -24.92
CA ASN A 139 10.95 -15.70 -24.81
C ASN A 139 11.44 -16.12 -23.42
N GLY A 140 10.58 -16.08 -22.39
CA GLY A 140 11.01 -16.18 -21.02
C GLY A 140 10.58 -17.43 -20.28
N THR A 141 11.30 -17.67 -19.19
CA THR A 141 10.93 -18.62 -18.12
C THR A 141 10.46 -17.89 -16.86
N THR A 142 10.39 -16.57 -16.92
CA THR A 142 9.97 -15.69 -15.81
C THR A 142 8.58 -16.07 -15.34
N LYS A 143 8.42 -16.31 -14.06
CA LYS A 143 7.12 -16.45 -13.42
C LYS A 143 6.52 -15.08 -13.18
N VAL A 144 5.23 -14.93 -13.41
CA VAL A 144 4.53 -13.64 -13.32
C VAL A 144 3.41 -13.73 -12.29
N VAL A 145 3.45 -12.85 -11.30
CA VAL A 145 2.48 -12.78 -10.20
C VAL A 145 1.75 -11.45 -10.22
N LEU A 146 0.43 -11.51 -10.08
CA LEU A 146 -0.42 -10.34 -9.84
C LEU A 146 -0.66 -10.17 -8.34
N GLY A 147 -0.18 -9.08 -7.77
CA GLY A 147 -0.42 -8.74 -6.36
C GLY A 147 -1.62 -7.82 -6.19
N LEU A 148 -2.66 -8.28 -5.52
CA LEU A 148 -3.87 -7.52 -5.23
C LEU A 148 -3.94 -7.14 -3.75
N ARG A 149 -4.51 -5.96 -3.44
CA ARG A 149 -4.87 -5.62 -2.07
C ARG A 149 -6.14 -6.34 -1.67
N ASP A 150 -6.36 -6.43 -0.37
CA ASP A 150 -7.57 -6.96 0.26
C ASP A 150 -8.89 -6.39 -0.29
N VAL A 151 -8.93 -5.09 -0.57
CA VAL A 151 -10.08 -4.38 -1.17
C VAL A 151 -9.56 -3.49 -2.30
N LEU A 152 -10.16 -3.60 -3.48
CA LEU A 152 -9.83 -2.76 -4.63
C LEU A 152 -10.84 -1.60 -4.80
N ASP A 153 -12.13 -1.93 -4.86
CA ASP A 153 -13.26 -1.01 -4.92
C ASP A 153 -14.59 -1.79 -4.72
N GLU A 154 -15.73 -1.11 -4.92
CA GLU A 154 -17.03 -1.79 -5.06
C GLU A 154 -17.04 -2.74 -6.26
N PRO A 155 -17.74 -3.90 -6.15
CA PRO A 155 -17.74 -4.92 -7.20
C PRO A 155 -18.14 -4.39 -8.58
N ASP A 156 -19.24 -3.64 -8.69
CA ASP A 156 -19.75 -3.15 -9.99
C ASP A 156 -18.81 -2.11 -10.62
N VAL A 157 -18.24 -1.22 -9.81
CA VAL A 157 -17.27 -0.22 -10.26
C VAL A 157 -15.98 -0.89 -10.73
N LEU A 158 -15.52 -1.89 -9.98
CA LEU A 158 -14.33 -2.66 -10.30
C LEU A 158 -14.53 -3.48 -11.59
N ALA A 159 -15.66 -4.15 -11.73
CA ALA A 159 -15.97 -4.96 -12.91
C ALA A 159 -15.94 -4.11 -14.18
N ALA A 160 -16.62 -2.95 -14.17
CA ALA A 160 -16.61 -2.01 -15.30
C ALA A 160 -15.21 -1.45 -15.60
N GLU A 161 -14.39 -1.18 -14.57
CA GLU A 161 -13.01 -0.73 -14.73
C GLU A 161 -12.14 -1.82 -15.39
N TRP A 162 -12.25 -3.06 -14.90
CA TRP A 162 -11.45 -4.18 -15.39
C TRP A 162 -11.83 -4.59 -16.82
N GLU A 163 -13.13 -4.59 -17.16
CA GLU A 163 -13.60 -4.82 -18.52
C GLU A 163 -13.01 -3.78 -19.49
N ARG A 164 -13.15 -2.50 -19.17
CA ARG A 164 -12.64 -1.41 -20.02
C ARG A 164 -11.11 -1.49 -20.24
N LYS A 165 -10.37 -2.03 -19.28
CA LYS A 165 -8.91 -2.16 -19.33
C LYS A 165 -8.42 -3.48 -19.92
N GLY A 166 -9.30 -4.43 -20.23
CA GLY A 166 -8.92 -5.81 -20.57
C GLY A 166 -8.16 -6.51 -19.44
N ALA A 167 -8.45 -6.14 -18.18
CA ALA A 167 -7.68 -6.58 -17.02
C ALA A 167 -7.97 -8.04 -16.66
N VAL A 168 -9.21 -8.52 -16.87
CA VAL A 168 -9.59 -9.93 -16.68
C VAL A 168 -8.80 -10.81 -17.64
N GLU A 169 -8.82 -10.45 -18.93
CA GLU A 169 -8.11 -11.19 -19.99
C GLU A 169 -6.60 -11.22 -19.73
N ALA A 170 -6.02 -10.09 -19.30
CA ALA A 170 -4.62 -10.03 -18.93
C ALA A 170 -4.30 -10.90 -17.71
N ALA A 171 -5.14 -10.88 -16.67
CA ALA A 171 -4.96 -11.68 -15.45
C ALA A 171 -4.97 -13.19 -15.79
N GLU A 172 -5.83 -13.60 -16.71
CA GLU A 172 -5.92 -15.01 -17.16
C GLU A 172 -4.77 -15.43 -18.07
N LYS A 173 -4.34 -14.55 -18.99
CA LYS A 173 -3.35 -14.86 -20.01
C LYS A 173 -1.92 -14.84 -19.48
N TYR A 174 -1.56 -13.87 -18.64
CA TYR A 174 -0.15 -13.58 -18.34
C TYR A 174 0.32 -14.03 -16.96
N TYR A 175 -0.57 -14.23 -16.00
CA TYR A 175 -0.18 -14.44 -14.61
C TYR A 175 -0.20 -15.91 -14.21
N ASP A 176 0.89 -16.39 -13.64
CA ASP A 176 1.02 -17.75 -13.13
C ASP A 176 0.28 -17.87 -11.78
N GLU A 177 0.31 -16.83 -10.96
CA GLU A 177 -0.43 -16.75 -9.68
C GLU A 177 -1.02 -15.36 -9.46
N ILE A 178 -2.06 -15.30 -8.61
CA ILE A 178 -2.66 -14.08 -8.10
C ILE A 178 -2.53 -14.09 -6.58
N TRP A 179 -1.77 -13.16 -6.02
CA TRP A 179 -1.61 -13.04 -4.57
C TRP A 179 -2.49 -11.94 -4.02
N VAL A 180 -3.36 -12.29 -3.06
CA VAL A 180 -4.20 -11.32 -2.37
C VAL A 180 -3.57 -11.03 -1.01
N TYR A 181 -3.09 -9.80 -0.84
CA TYR A 181 -2.49 -9.32 0.41
C TYR A 181 -3.58 -8.97 1.42
N GLY A 182 -4.22 -9.98 1.96
CA GLY A 182 -5.34 -9.90 2.89
C GLY A 182 -5.90 -11.28 3.20
N MET A 183 -7.02 -11.31 3.93
CA MET A 183 -7.71 -12.53 4.32
C MET A 183 -9.04 -12.64 3.60
N HIS A 184 -9.37 -13.85 3.13
CA HIS A 184 -10.66 -14.12 2.48
C HIS A 184 -11.84 -13.74 3.38
N ASP A 185 -11.74 -14.03 4.68
CA ASP A 185 -12.81 -13.76 5.65
C ASP A 185 -13.04 -12.25 5.86
N VAL A 186 -12.04 -11.42 5.55
CA VAL A 186 -12.20 -9.96 5.57
C VAL A 186 -12.95 -9.52 4.34
N TYR A 187 -12.43 -9.75 3.16
CA TYR A 187 -13.09 -9.38 1.91
C TYR A 187 -12.43 -10.03 0.69
N ASP A 188 -13.23 -10.46 -0.27
CA ASP A 188 -12.77 -10.93 -1.58
C ASP A 188 -12.69 -9.75 -2.59
N PRO A 189 -11.48 -9.27 -2.95
CA PRO A 189 -11.32 -8.16 -3.89
C PRO A 189 -11.71 -8.50 -5.33
N THR A 190 -11.93 -9.76 -5.64
CA THR A 190 -12.32 -10.22 -6.98
C THR A 190 -13.81 -10.47 -7.11
N LYS A 191 -14.56 -10.23 -6.05
CA LYS A 191 -16.02 -10.36 -6.05
C LYS A 191 -16.64 -9.52 -7.17
N GLY A 192 -17.43 -10.19 -8.02
CA GLY A 192 -18.07 -9.56 -9.17
C GLY A 192 -17.24 -9.51 -10.45
N LEU A 193 -15.94 -9.89 -10.40
CA LEU A 193 -15.13 -10.03 -11.60
C LEU A 193 -15.44 -11.36 -12.31
N PRO A 194 -15.54 -11.38 -13.64
CA PRO A 194 -15.82 -12.60 -14.42
C PRO A 194 -14.54 -13.41 -14.63
N LEU A 195 -13.82 -13.71 -13.55
CA LEU A 195 -12.65 -14.57 -13.57
C LEU A 195 -13.07 -16.03 -13.72
N SER A 196 -12.32 -16.82 -14.52
CA SER A 196 -12.53 -18.25 -14.65
C SER A 196 -12.17 -19.02 -13.38
N GLN A 197 -12.67 -20.26 -13.25
CA GLN A 197 -12.26 -21.14 -12.16
C GLN A 197 -10.74 -21.35 -12.14
N ALA A 198 -10.11 -21.50 -13.31
CA ALA A 198 -8.67 -21.63 -13.42
C ALA A 198 -7.89 -20.41 -12.89
N ALA A 199 -8.45 -19.20 -12.98
CA ALA A 199 -7.86 -18.01 -12.37
C ALA A 199 -8.04 -18.03 -10.84
N HIS A 200 -9.21 -18.45 -10.34
CA HIS A 200 -9.45 -18.64 -8.91
C HIS A 200 -8.55 -19.72 -8.30
N ASP A 201 -8.30 -20.81 -9.00
CA ASP A 201 -7.42 -21.91 -8.54
C ASP A 201 -5.96 -21.47 -8.38
N ARG A 202 -5.55 -20.37 -9.06
CA ARG A 202 -4.22 -19.75 -8.95
C ARG A 202 -4.17 -18.59 -7.95
N MET A 203 -5.27 -18.35 -7.23
CA MET A 203 -5.35 -17.28 -6.24
C MET A 203 -4.90 -17.76 -4.87
N HIS A 204 -4.03 -16.98 -4.23
CA HIS A 204 -3.48 -17.30 -2.93
C HIS A 204 -3.67 -16.11 -1.97
N TRP A 205 -4.33 -16.38 -0.86
CA TRP A 205 -4.54 -15.42 0.23
C TRP A 205 -3.32 -15.46 1.13
N THR A 206 -2.57 -14.36 1.16
CA THR A 206 -1.30 -14.33 1.89
C THR A 206 -1.45 -13.90 3.35
N GLY A 207 -2.52 -13.23 3.71
CA GLY A 207 -2.59 -12.41 4.91
C GLY A 207 -2.07 -10.99 4.66
N TYR A 208 -2.20 -10.12 5.67
CA TYR A 208 -1.71 -8.75 5.61
C TYR A 208 -0.18 -8.69 5.75
N LEU A 209 0.41 -7.74 5.05
CA LEU A 209 1.87 -7.53 5.05
C LEU A 209 2.28 -6.83 6.34
N ARG A 210 2.82 -7.58 7.29
CA ARG A 210 3.28 -7.03 8.58
C ARG A 210 4.32 -5.93 8.41
N ARG A 211 4.40 -5.05 9.40
CA ARG A 211 5.43 -4.03 9.55
C ARG A 211 6.29 -4.39 10.75
N GLU A 212 7.59 -4.17 10.62
CA GLU A 212 8.52 -4.42 11.70
C GLU A 212 8.59 -3.23 12.63
N ALA A 213 8.65 -3.50 13.93
CA ALA A 213 8.93 -2.47 14.91
C ALA A 213 10.40 -2.04 14.78
N PRO A 214 10.70 -0.75 14.91
CA PRO A 214 12.09 -0.29 14.98
C PRO A 214 12.80 -0.93 16.18
N GLU A 215 14.09 -1.28 16.00
CA GLU A 215 14.91 -1.88 17.04
C GLU A 215 14.99 -1.00 18.30
N GLU A 216 15.01 0.31 18.12
CA GLU A 216 15.03 1.29 19.21
C GLU A 216 13.80 2.19 19.11
N THR A 217 12.88 2.04 20.05
CA THR A 217 11.77 2.97 20.23
C THR A 217 11.78 3.46 21.69
N PRO A 218 12.13 4.72 21.92
CA PRO A 218 12.06 5.27 23.27
C PRO A 218 10.60 5.21 23.75
N PRO A 219 10.37 4.87 25.04
CA PRO A 219 9.02 4.91 25.61
C PRO A 219 8.45 6.32 25.46
N ALA A 220 7.16 6.40 25.19
CA ALA A 220 6.48 7.70 25.18
C ALA A 220 6.46 8.26 26.62
N GLU A 221 6.81 9.53 26.78
CA GLU A 221 6.78 10.20 28.08
C GLU A 221 5.34 10.28 28.60
N GLU A 222 4.37 10.49 27.71
CA GLU A 222 2.94 10.53 28.01
C GLU A 222 2.14 9.75 26.97
N PRO A 223 1.00 9.13 27.36
CA PRO A 223 0.09 8.49 26.42
C PRO A 223 -0.42 9.49 25.37
N TYR A 224 -0.45 9.08 24.10
CA TYR A 224 -1.00 9.91 23.02
C TYR A 224 -1.76 9.09 22.00
N VAL A 225 -2.68 9.74 21.32
CA VAL A 225 -3.33 9.23 20.09
C VAL A 225 -2.54 9.69 18.88
N LEU A 226 -2.15 8.77 18.02
CA LEU A 226 -1.54 9.09 16.74
C LEU A 226 -2.62 9.43 15.72
N ILE A 227 -2.57 10.61 15.14
CA ILE A 227 -3.48 11.05 14.07
C ILE A 227 -2.72 11.00 12.74
N THR A 228 -3.15 10.14 11.82
CA THR A 228 -2.51 10.00 10.52
C THR A 228 -3.51 9.86 9.39
N PRO A 229 -3.61 10.84 8.48
CA PRO A 229 -4.44 10.74 7.28
C PRO A 229 -3.83 9.81 6.22
N GLY A 230 -2.62 9.28 6.46
CA GLY A 230 -1.88 8.54 5.45
C GLY A 230 -1.13 9.45 4.47
N GLY A 231 -0.79 8.90 3.30
CA GLY A 231 0.03 9.62 2.31
C GLY A 231 -0.75 10.51 1.33
N GLY A 232 -2.09 10.50 1.39
CA GLY A 232 -2.94 11.21 0.44
C GLY A 232 -3.19 12.68 0.80
N GLY A 233 -3.52 13.50 -0.21
CA GLY A 233 -3.96 14.88 -0.02
C GLY A 233 -5.42 15.02 0.45
N ASP A 234 -6.13 13.93 0.63
CA ASP A 234 -7.56 13.83 0.93
C ASP A 234 -7.90 13.76 2.43
N GLY A 235 -6.91 13.79 3.30
CA GLY A 235 -7.08 13.66 4.76
C GLY A 235 -7.50 14.92 5.51
N ALA A 236 -7.66 16.06 4.84
CA ALA A 236 -7.93 17.34 5.49
C ALA A 236 -9.22 17.35 6.32
N ALA A 237 -10.29 16.69 5.82
CA ALA A 237 -11.58 16.62 6.52
C ALA A 237 -11.45 15.87 7.86
N MET A 238 -10.77 14.73 7.88
CA MET A 238 -10.51 13.96 9.10
C MET A 238 -9.67 14.76 10.10
N VAL A 239 -8.59 15.39 9.63
CA VAL A 239 -7.74 16.24 10.49
C VAL A 239 -8.54 17.39 11.09
N SER A 240 -9.37 18.09 10.28
CA SER A 240 -10.23 19.15 10.78
C SER A 240 -11.18 18.64 11.86
N LEU A 241 -11.83 17.50 11.64
CA LEU A 241 -12.77 16.89 12.62
C LEU A 241 -12.08 16.57 13.95
N VAL A 242 -10.84 16.06 13.91
CA VAL A 242 -10.06 15.80 15.12
C VAL A 242 -9.71 17.13 15.83
N LEU A 243 -9.26 18.12 15.10
CA LEU A 243 -8.95 19.43 15.70
C LEU A 243 -10.20 20.08 16.30
N ASP A 244 -11.36 20.02 15.62
CA ASP A 244 -12.64 20.48 16.15
C ASP A 244 -12.99 19.80 17.49
N ALA A 245 -12.71 18.49 17.61
CA ALA A 245 -12.92 17.74 18.86
C ALA A 245 -12.05 18.28 20.00
N TYR A 246 -10.74 18.50 19.79
CA TYR A 246 -9.83 19.05 20.80
C TYR A 246 -10.10 20.53 21.12
N GLU A 247 -10.64 21.30 20.19
CA GLU A 247 -11.04 22.69 20.40
C GLU A 247 -12.31 22.79 21.26
N GLN A 248 -13.29 21.91 21.03
CA GLN A 248 -14.57 21.92 21.75
C GLN A 248 -14.48 21.30 23.14
N ASP A 249 -13.55 20.38 23.38
CA ASP A 249 -13.39 19.71 24.66
C ASP A 249 -11.98 19.95 25.22
N PRO A 250 -11.85 20.92 26.16
CA PRO A 250 -10.57 21.22 26.79
C PRO A 250 -9.97 20.06 27.60
N ASP A 251 -10.81 19.13 28.07
CA ASP A 251 -10.42 18.00 28.91
C ASP A 251 -10.30 16.69 28.11
N LEU A 252 -10.31 16.78 26.77
CA LEU A 252 -10.18 15.60 25.91
C LEU A 252 -8.79 14.99 26.07
N THR A 253 -8.77 13.73 26.46
CA THR A 253 -7.59 12.87 26.61
C THR A 253 -7.78 11.56 25.87
N PRO A 254 -6.66 10.87 25.44
CA PRO A 254 -5.24 11.30 25.51
C PRO A 254 -4.90 12.50 24.62
N ASN A 255 -3.75 13.10 24.86
CA ASN A 255 -3.18 14.12 23.94
C ASN A 255 -2.95 13.53 22.55
N ALA A 256 -2.80 14.34 21.51
CA ALA A 256 -2.63 13.88 20.14
C ALA A 256 -1.29 14.27 19.53
N LYS A 257 -0.71 13.34 18.74
CA LYS A 257 0.37 13.62 17.78
C LYS A 257 -0.19 13.50 16.38
N LEU A 258 -0.21 14.60 15.65
CA LEU A 258 -0.71 14.68 14.29
C LEU A 258 0.46 14.63 13.30
N ILE A 259 0.43 13.69 12.37
CA ILE A 259 1.37 13.64 11.25
C ILE A 259 0.65 14.05 9.98
N TYR A 260 1.14 15.08 9.33
CA TYR A 260 0.65 15.47 8.00
C TYR A 260 1.18 14.52 6.93
N GLY A 261 0.31 14.14 6.01
CA GLY A 261 0.73 13.43 4.80
C GLY A 261 1.58 14.33 3.88
N PRO A 262 2.51 13.73 3.09
CA PRO A 262 3.42 14.50 2.24
C PRO A 262 2.74 15.26 1.10
N PHE A 263 1.48 14.98 0.82
CA PHE A 263 0.69 15.61 -0.26
C PHE A 263 -0.37 16.58 0.24
N LEU A 264 -0.39 16.90 1.54
CA LEU A 264 -1.24 17.97 2.06
C LEU A 264 -0.73 19.32 1.52
N SER A 265 -1.62 20.17 1.01
CA SER A 265 -1.24 21.46 0.47
C SER A 265 -0.68 22.39 1.56
N GLY A 266 0.25 23.27 1.20
CA GLY A 266 0.88 24.20 2.12
C GLY A 266 -0.12 25.08 2.87
N ASP A 267 -1.09 25.65 2.15
CA ASP A 267 -2.12 26.53 2.73
C ASP A 267 -2.97 25.81 3.79
N VAL A 268 -3.36 24.56 3.52
CA VAL A 268 -4.13 23.74 4.47
C VAL A 268 -3.29 23.39 5.69
N ARG A 269 -2.02 23.09 5.48
CA ARG A 269 -1.09 22.81 6.58
C ARG A 269 -0.91 24.04 7.48
N GLU A 270 -0.67 25.22 6.90
CA GLU A 270 -0.54 26.46 7.67
C GLU A 270 -1.80 26.77 8.49
N ALA A 271 -2.99 26.53 7.91
CA ALA A 271 -4.25 26.68 8.63
C ALA A 271 -4.37 25.72 9.82
N PHE A 272 -3.94 24.47 9.67
CA PHE A 272 -3.94 23.49 10.77
C PHE A 272 -2.88 23.82 11.82
N ASP A 273 -1.67 24.22 11.42
CA ASP A 273 -0.61 24.64 12.35
C ASP A 273 -1.08 25.82 13.24
N ALA A 274 -1.82 26.77 12.66
CA ALA A 274 -2.42 27.89 13.42
C ALA A 274 -3.50 27.44 14.43
N ARG A 275 -4.23 26.38 14.13
CA ARG A 275 -5.20 25.77 15.07
C ARG A 275 -4.47 25.01 16.19
N VAL A 276 -3.50 24.18 15.83
CA VAL A 276 -2.67 23.40 16.77
C VAL A 276 -1.99 24.31 17.79
N ALA A 277 -1.44 25.45 17.36
CA ALA A 277 -0.79 26.40 18.25
C ALA A 277 -1.71 26.93 19.38
N LYS A 278 -3.03 26.96 19.17
CA LYS A 278 -4.01 27.42 20.17
C LYS A 278 -4.38 26.32 21.19
N LEU A 279 -3.99 25.07 20.94
CA LEU A 279 -4.38 23.92 21.77
C LEU A 279 -3.42 23.66 22.94
N GLY A 280 -2.42 24.53 23.18
CA GLY A 280 -1.59 24.51 24.40
C GLY A 280 -0.80 23.22 24.61
N GLY A 281 -0.39 22.54 23.54
CA GLY A 281 0.38 21.28 23.61
C GLY A 281 -0.47 20.01 23.67
N ARG A 282 -1.79 20.10 23.81
CA ARG A 282 -2.69 18.93 23.77
C ARG A 282 -2.69 18.23 22.40
N VAL A 283 -2.40 18.96 21.35
CA VAL A 283 -2.11 18.43 20.02
C VAL A 283 -0.76 18.97 19.57
N THR A 284 0.12 18.07 19.14
CA THR A 284 1.41 18.43 18.52
C THR A 284 1.41 17.96 17.09
N ALA A 285 1.79 18.84 16.15
CA ALA A 285 1.87 18.49 14.73
C ALA A 285 3.32 18.24 14.31
N LEU A 286 3.51 17.17 13.57
CA LEU A 286 4.78 16.78 12.97
C LEU A 286 4.64 16.85 11.45
N GLY A 287 5.69 17.21 10.77
CA GLY A 287 5.79 17.05 9.32
C GLY A 287 5.87 15.58 8.92
N PHE A 288 6.19 15.33 7.67
CA PHE A 288 6.47 13.98 7.21
C PHE A 288 7.67 13.40 8.00
N ASP A 289 7.47 12.27 8.66
CA ASP A 289 8.52 11.48 9.31
C ASP A 289 8.64 10.12 8.59
N SER A 290 9.85 9.79 8.16
CA SER A 290 10.16 8.49 7.56
C SER A 290 10.18 7.35 8.58
N ARG A 291 10.18 7.66 9.88
CA ARG A 291 10.19 6.72 11.01
C ARG A 291 8.84 6.67 11.72
N ILE A 292 7.76 6.73 10.95
CA ILE A 292 6.39 6.73 11.48
C ILE A 292 6.12 5.50 12.38
N GLU A 293 6.81 4.41 12.15
CA GLU A 293 6.68 3.17 12.92
C GLU A 293 6.98 3.39 14.42
N GLN A 294 7.96 4.25 14.76
CA GLN A 294 8.25 4.61 16.17
C GLN A 294 7.05 5.30 16.84
N LEU A 295 6.33 6.12 16.07
CA LEU A 295 5.15 6.81 16.58
C LEU A 295 3.97 5.86 16.76
N TYR A 296 3.83 4.85 15.89
CA TYR A 296 2.84 3.79 16.12
C TYR A 296 3.15 3.03 17.40
N VAL A 297 4.40 2.60 17.62
CA VAL A 297 4.78 1.83 18.81
C VAL A 297 4.48 2.60 20.10
N GLY A 298 4.76 3.91 20.15
CA GLY A 298 4.52 4.75 21.33
C GLY A 298 3.06 5.18 21.53
N ALA A 299 2.17 5.01 20.53
CA ALA A 299 0.80 5.47 20.63
C ALA A 299 -0.08 4.55 21.50
N GLU A 300 -1.00 5.12 22.27
CA GLU A 300 -2.11 4.41 22.94
C GLU A 300 -3.08 3.84 21.91
N GLY A 301 -3.35 4.60 20.88
CA GLY A 301 -4.18 4.21 19.74
C GLY A 301 -4.03 5.16 18.56
N VAL A 302 -4.79 4.92 17.49
CA VAL A 302 -4.63 5.60 16.21
C VAL A 302 -5.97 6.12 15.70
N VAL A 303 -6.02 7.34 15.18
CA VAL A 303 -7.12 7.82 14.34
C VAL A 303 -6.58 7.97 12.91
N CYS A 304 -7.20 7.29 11.97
CA CYS A 304 -6.71 7.25 10.59
C CYS A 304 -7.83 7.04 9.57
N MET A 305 -7.50 7.15 8.28
CA MET A 305 -8.46 6.90 7.20
C MET A 305 -8.57 5.43 6.78
N GLY A 306 -7.69 4.56 7.25
CA GLY A 306 -7.75 3.11 6.94
C GLY A 306 -7.29 2.74 5.54
N GLY A 307 -6.38 3.49 4.93
CA GLY A 307 -5.67 3.04 3.72
C GLY A 307 -4.91 1.74 3.99
N TYR A 308 -4.69 0.91 2.97
CA TYR A 308 -4.10 -0.43 3.11
C TYR A 308 -2.84 -0.47 4.00
N ASN A 309 -1.84 0.39 3.73
CA ASN A 309 -0.61 0.39 4.52
C ASN A 309 -0.84 0.81 5.97
N THR A 310 -1.67 1.83 6.19
CA THR A 310 -2.05 2.27 7.54
C THR A 310 -2.80 1.17 8.30
N PHE A 311 -3.67 0.43 7.61
CA PHE A 311 -4.34 -0.72 8.21
C PHE A 311 -3.34 -1.83 8.59
N CYS A 312 -2.37 -2.15 7.71
CA CYS A 312 -1.28 -3.06 8.05
C CYS A 312 -0.47 -2.57 9.27
N GLU A 313 -0.22 -1.27 9.40
CA GLU A 313 0.47 -0.67 10.55
C GLU A 313 -0.35 -0.84 11.84
N VAL A 314 -1.66 -0.55 11.80
CA VAL A 314 -2.58 -0.75 12.94
C VAL A 314 -2.54 -2.20 13.42
N LEU A 315 -2.63 -3.15 12.50
CA LEU A 315 -2.60 -4.58 12.83
C LEU A 315 -1.23 -5.01 13.36
N SER A 316 -0.13 -4.61 12.70
CA SER A 316 1.23 -5.04 13.03
C SER A 316 1.71 -4.54 14.39
N PHE A 317 1.34 -3.31 14.73
CA PHE A 317 1.69 -2.70 16.03
C PHE A 317 0.62 -2.93 17.10
N ASP A 318 -0.38 -3.76 16.80
CA ASP A 318 -1.48 -4.13 17.68
C ASP A 318 -2.16 -2.92 18.33
N LYS A 319 -2.49 -1.91 17.51
CA LYS A 319 -3.03 -0.64 17.96
C LYS A 319 -4.56 -0.60 17.89
N ARG A 320 -5.18 -0.14 18.97
CA ARG A 320 -6.57 0.29 18.96
C ARG A 320 -6.73 1.38 17.92
N ALA A 321 -7.77 1.35 17.11
CA ALA A 321 -7.93 2.32 16.05
C ALA A 321 -9.37 2.79 15.89
N VAL A 322 -9.49 4.08 15.59
CA VAL A 322 -10.69 4.70 15.03
C VAL A 322 -10.40 5.00 13.57
N ILE A 323 -11.09 4.31 12.67
CA ILE A 323 -10.98 4.56 11.23
C ILE A 323 -12.09 5.52 10.80
N VAL A 324 -11.70 6.61 10.15
CA VAL A 324 -12.57 7.60 9.51
C VAL A 324 -12.39 7.45 8.00
N PRO A 325 -13.11 6.52 7.36
CA PRO A 325 -12.84 6.19 5.97
C PRO A 325 -13.36 7.28 5.03
N ARG A 326 -12.65 7.53 3.94
CA ARG A 326 -13.23 8.24 2.81
C ARG A 326 -14.12 7.32 2.00
N THR A 327 -15.09 7.90 1.33
CA THR A 327 -16.02 7.22 0.42
C THR A 327 -15.86 7.65 -1.05
N VAL A 328 -15.16 8.74 -1.30
CA VAL A 328 -14.90 9.28 -2.64
C VAL A 328 -13.39 9.43 -2.82
N PRO A 329 -12.81 9.09 -3.98
CA PRO A 329 -13.45 8.58 -5.21
C PRO A 329 -13.65 7.07 -5.24
N ARG A 330 -13.26 6.32 -4.21
CA ARG A 330 -13.34 4.86 -4.11
C ARG A 330 -13.79 4.46 -2.71
N LEU A 331 -14.55 3.37 -2.61
CA LEU A 331 -15.08 2.85 -1.35
C LEU A 331 -14.13 1.88 -0.61
N GLU A 332 -12.93 1.62 -1.11
CA GLU A 332 -12.05 0.61 -0.53
C GLU A 332 -11.74 0.82 0.97
N GLN A 333 -11.66 2.07 1.43
CA GLN A 333 -11.41 2.34 2.85
C GLN A 333 -12.63 2.04 3.71
N TRP A 334 -13.80 2.41 3.23
CA TRP A 334 -15.07 2.15 3.92
C TRP A 334 -15.36 0.65 4.01
N ILE A 335 -15.22 -0.08 2.89
CA ILE A 335 -15.43 -1.54 2.85
C ILE A 335 -14.47 -2.23 3.84
N ARG A 336 -13.18 -1.88 3.80
CA ARG A 336 -12.19 -2.45 4.72
C ARG A 336 -12.52 -2.14 6.17
N ALA A 337 -12.83 -0.88 6.49
CA ALA A 337 -13.12 -0.45 7.85
C ALA A 337 -14.39 -1.11 8.40
N SER A 338 -15.45 -1.22 7.60
CA SER A 338 -16.70 -1.88 7.96
C SER A 338 -16.47 -3.37 8.28
N ARG A 339 -15.76 -4.09 7.40
CA ARG A 339 -15.44 -5.50 7.64
C ARG A 339 -14.52 -5.71 8.83
N ALA A 340 -13.52 -4.85 8.99
CA ALA A 340 -12.62 -4.89 10.14
C ALA A 340 -13.35 -4.60 11.47
N GLU A 341 -14.34 -3.71 11.48
CA GLU A 341 -15.18 -3.46 12.65
C GLU A 341 -16.06 -4.66 12.98
N GLU A 342 -16.69 -5.29 11.98
CA GLU A 342 -17.50 -6.51 12.18
C GLU A 342 -16.66 -7.65 12.79
N LEU A 343 -15.38 -7.73 12.45
CA LEU A 343 -14.43 -8.70 13.00
C LEU A 343 -13.81 -8.27 14.34
N GLY A 344 -14.17 -7.10 14.86
CA GLY A 344 -13.64 -6.58 16.13
C GLY A 344 -12.18 -6.10 16.09
N LEU A 345 -11.62 -5.89 14.89
CA LEU A 345 -10.23 -5.45 14.70
C LEU A 345 -10.04 -3.94 14.96
N VAL A 346 -11.06 -3.14 14.67
CA VAL A 346 -11.04 -1.67 14.77
C VAL A 346 -12.43 -1.13 15.11
N ARG A 347 -12.52 0.16 15.37
CA ARG A 347 -13.77 0.93 15.37
C ARG A 347 -13.83 1.81 14.11
N MET A 348 -14.94 1.78 13.39
CA MET A 348 -15.20 2.71 12.27
C MET A 348 -16.10 3.86 12.73
N LEU A 349 -15.72 5.09 12.45
CA LEU A 349 -16.63 6.23 12.55
C LEU A 349 -17.33 6.38 11.19
N ASP A 350 -18.59 5.99 11.14
CA ASP A 350 -19.41 5.99 9.93
C ASP A 350 -20.29 7.24 9.86
N GLU A 351 -20.27 7.91 8.70
CA GLU A 351 -21.03 9.16 8.52
C GLU A 351 -22.53 8.98 8.74
N THR A 352 -23.10 7.87 8.27
CA THR A 352 -24.55 7.62 8.33
C THR A 352 -24.99 7.20 9.73
N ARG A 353 -24.19 6.38 10.41
CA ARG A 353 -24.50 5.83 11.74
C ARG A 353 -24.17 6.78 12.89
N ASP A 354 -22.94 7.34 12.85
CA ASP A 354 -22.37 8.11 13.97
C ASP A 354 -22.44 9.63 13.74
N GLY A 355 -22.56 10.04 12.47
CA GLY A 355 -22.38 11.41 12.02
C GLY A 355 -20.89 11.83 12.06
N MET A 356 -20.54 12.80 11.22
CA MET A 356 -19.18 13.36 11.19
C MET A 356 -19.13 14.64 12.01
N THR A 357 -19.38 14.52 13.32
CA THR A 357 -19.46 15.65 14.26
C THR A 357 -18.30 15.63 15.25
N PRO A 358 -17.88 16.79 15.78
CA PRO A 358 -16.88 16.86 16.84
C PRO A 358 -17.25 16.00 18.05
N GLN A 359 -18.54 15.92 18.41
CA GLN A 359 -19.05 15.12 19.54
C GLN A 359 -18.84 13.62 19.32
N ALA A 360 -19.08 13.14 18.08
CA ALA A 360 -18.82 11.74 17.73
C ALA A 360 -17.32 11.42 17.81
N MET A 361 -16.46 12.35 17.35
CA MET A 361 -15.00 12.20 17.44
C MET A 361 -14.50 12.26 18.89
N ILE A 362 -15.04 13.15 19.73
CA ILE A 362 -14.74 13.21 21.17
C ILE A 362 -15.06 11.86 21.83
N ALA A 363 -16.28 11.33 21.58
CA ALA A 363 -16.68 10.04 22.12
C ALA A 363 -15.78 8.90 21.64
N ALA A 364 -15.39 8.90 20.35
CA ALA A 364 -14.51 7.90 19.79
C ALA A 364 -13.10 7.93 20.40
N ILE A 365 -12.50 9.12 20.56
CA ILE A 365 -11.17 9.29 21.18
C ILE A 365 -11.19 8.88 22.65
N ARG A 366 -12.20 9.31 23.43
CA ARG A 366 -12.34 8.93 24.83
C ARG A 366 -12.52 7.42 25.03
N ASN A 367 -13.23 6.76 24.12
CA ASN A 367 -13.45 5.31 24.19
C ASN A 367 -12.26 4.50 23.65
N LEU A 368 -11.33 5.11 22.92
CA LEU A 368 -10.24 4.41 22.26
C LEU A 368 -9.36 3.58 23.22
N PRO A 369 -8.97 4.05 24.43
CA PRO A 369 -8.22 3.24 25.40
C PRO A 369 -8.96 1.99 25.89
N HIS A 370 -10.29 1.96 25.75
CA HIS A 370 -11.16 0.87 26.20
C HIS A 370 -11.54 -0.13 25.11
N GLN A 371 -11.16 0.13 23.85
CA GLN A 371 -11.39 -0.79 22.74
C GLN A 371 -10.53 -2.06 22.89
N ASN A 372 -10.99 -3.16 22.30
CA ASN A 372 -10.12 -4.32 22.13
C ASN A 372 -8.98 -4.00 21.16
N LYS A 373 -7.84 -4.66 21.36
CA LYS A 373 -6.74 -4.64 20.40
C LYS A 373 -7.01 -5.64 19.28
N PRO A 374 -6.45 -5.44 18.06
CA PRO A 374 -6.59 -6.39 16.95
C PRO A 374 -6.22 -7.83 17.32
N SER A 375 -5.18 -8.05 18.11
CA SER A 375 -4.76 -9.39 18.58
C SER A 375 -5.83 -10.13 19.40
N GLN A 376 -6.77 -9.40 19.99
CA GLN A 376 -7.85 -9.98 20.80
C GLN A 376 -9.03 -10.48 19.94
N ALA A 377 -9.06 -10.15 18.65
CA ALA A 377 -10.11 -10.62 17.73
C ALA A 377 -9.94 -12.09 17.29
N GLY A 378 -8.80 -12.72 17.60
CA GLY A 378 -8.57 -14.16 17.38
C GLY A 378 -8.38 -14.56 15.92
N ALA A 379 -8.03 -13.65 15.02
CA ALA A 379 -7.77 -13.93 13.62
C ALA A 379 -6.37 -14.55 13.44
N ASN A 380 -6.29 -15.86 13.28
CA ASN A 380 -5.05 -16.57 13.00
C ASN A 380 -4.57 -16.29 11.56
N GLY A 381 -3.25 -16.19 11.35
CA GLY A 381 -2.67 -15.96 10.03
C GLY A 381 -2.85 -14.55 9.47
N LEU A 382 -3.41 -13.63 10.26
CA LEU A 382 -3.74 -12.27 9.83
C LEU A 382 -2.53 -11.51 9.27
N LEU A 383 -1.34 -11.74 9.85
CA LEU A 383 -0.09 -11.01 9.51
C LEU A 383 0.99 -11.90 8.87
N ASP A 384 0.64 -13.05 8.34
CA ASP A 384 1.60 -13.99 7.73
C ASP A 384 1.98 -13.61 6.29
N GLY A 385 1.48 -12.47 5.80
CA GLY A 385 1.56 -12.08 4.39
C GLY A 385 2.96 -12.07 3.80
N LEU A 386 3.97 -11.61 4.53
CA LEU A 386 5.35 -11.61 4.04
C LEU A 386 5.95 -13.03 4.00
N ASP A 387 5.65 -13.86 5.01
CA ASP A 387 6.16 -15.23 5.07
C ASP A 387 5.59 -16.08 3.93
N VAL A 388 4.29 -15.98 3.67
CA VAL A 388 3.63 -16.66 2.54
C VAL A 388 4.18 -16.18 1.19
N VAL A 389 4.41 -14.86 1.04
CA VAL A 389 5.02 -14.32 -0.19
C VAL A 389 6.43 -14.86 -0.41
N VAL A 390 7.24 -14.96 0.64
CA VAL A 390 8.60 -15.53 0.55
C VAL A 390 8.55 -17.00 0.18
N GLU A 391 7.69 -17.79 0.84
CA GLU A 391 7.52 -19.21 0.55
C GLU A 391 7.12 -19.44 -0.92
N ARG A 392 6.04 -18.78 -1.37
CA ARG A 392 5.54 -18.94 -2.73
C ARG A 392 6.50 -18.40 -3.78
N GLY A 393 7.09 -17.22 -3.52
CA GLY A 393 8.05 -16.62 -4.45
C GLY A 393 9.27 -17.54 -4.67
N ARG A 394 9.79 -18.15 -3.60
CA ARG A 394 10.88 -19.13 -3.71
C ARG A 394 10.44 -20.38 -4.47
N ALA A 395 9.26 -20.92 -4.17
CA ALA A 395 8.72 -22.08 -4.88
C ALA A 395 8.58 -21.84 -6.39
N LEU A 396 8.05 -20.68 -6.79
CA LEU A 396 7.94 -20.28 -8.20
C LEU A 396 9.32 -20.16 -8.88
N MET A 397 10.29 -19.53 -8.24
CA MET A 397 11.65 -19.37 -8.80
C MET A 397 12.43 -20.68 -8.84
N ASP A 398 12.20 -21.59 -7.92
CA ASP A 398 12.87 -22.90 -7.87
C ASP A 398 12.17 -23.96 -8.77
N GLY A 399 11.05 -23.60 -9.43
CA GLY A 399 10.30 -24.52 -10.29
C GLY A 399 9.54 -25.62 -9.54
N ALA A 400 9.25 -25.42 -8.26
CA ALA A 400 8.59 -26.37 -7.37
C ALA A 400 7.08 -26.09 -7.19
N ALA A 401 6.54 -25.10 -7.89
CA ALA A 401 5.13 -24.67 -7.77
C ALA A 401 4.27 -25.24 -8.91
#